data_8711dfb928e3d332fd46688f8c15794c
#
_entry.id   8711dfb928e3d332fd46688f8c15794c
#
_cell.length_a   1.000
_cell.length_b   1.000
_cell.length_c   1.000
_cell.angle_alpha   90.00
_cell.angle_beta   90.00
_cell.angle_gamma   90.00
#
_symmetry.space_group_name_H-M   'P 1'
#
loop_
_entity.id
_entity.type
_entity.pdbx_description
1 polymer ?
#
loop_
_entity_poly.entity_id
_entity_poly.type
_entity_poly.pdbx_seq_one_letter_code
_entity_poly.pdbx_strand_id
1 'polypeptide(L)'
;MENRVENFLHQIGLDNEDIAFIVSSYPEIETSPASKILVNAKLVVDYGYPIQDLEFLVLINPGFLVSNTETLEEILISLGADVANRLKNDPFII
;
A
#
# COMPACT_ATOMS: atom_id res chain seq x y z
N MET A 1 5.07 1.43 15.83
CA MET A 1 4.51 2.01 14.58
C MET A 1 3.99 3.40 14.87
N GLU A 2 4.20 4.32 13.96
CA GLU A 2 3.73 5.68 14.12
C GLU A 2 2.19 5.74 14.05
N ASN A 3 1.58 6.57 14.92
CA ASN A 3 0.11 6.60 15.07
C ASN A 3 -0.65 6.92 13.79
N ARG A 4 -0.12 7.77 12.93
CA ARG A 4 -0.79 8.12 11.67
C ARG A 4 -0.91 6.90 10.74
N VAL A 5 0.14 6.07 10.70
CA VAL A 5 0.15 4.85 9.89
C VAL A 5 -0.85 3.84 10.46
N GLU A 6 -0.81 3.62 11.76
CA GLU A 6 -1.73 2.69 12.42
C GLU A 6 -3.18 3.11 12.22
N ASN A 7 -3.48 4.39 12.42
CA ASN A 7 -4.83 4.92 12.20
C ASN A 7 -5.28 4.74 10.75
N PHE A 8 -4.39 5.00 9.79
CA PHE A 8 -4.69 4.81 8.38
C PHE A 8 -5.02 3.35 8.07
N LEU A 9 -4.21 2.41 8.58
CA LEU A 9 -4.44 0.99 8.34
C LEU A 9 -5.79 0.53 8.93
N HIS A 10 -6.15 1.02 10.10
CA HIS A 10 -7.48 0.75 10.66
C HIS A 10 -8.59 1.35 9.80
N GLN A 11 -8.40 2.55 9.29
CA GLN A 11 -9.40 3.22 8.46
C GLN A 11 -9.70 2.46 7.17
N ILE A 12 -8.69 1.81 6.59
CA ILE A 12 -8.91 1.02 5.37
C ILE A 12 -9.42 -0.39 5.65
N GLY A 13 -9.61 -0.76 6.92
CA GLY A 13 -10.26 -2.01 7.29
C GLY A 13 -9.40 -3.05 7.96
N LEU A 14 -8.10 -2.78 8.17
CA LEU A 14 -7.22 -3.75 8.83
C LEU A 14 -7.45 -3.72 10.34
N ASP A 15 -7.55 -4.89 10.95
CA ASP A 15 -7.58 -5.02 12.41
C ASP A 15 -6.17 -5.23 12.97
N ASN A 16 -6.07 -5.37 14.31
CA ASN A 16 -4.76 -5.52 14.96
C ASN A 16 -4.02 -6.78 14.53
N GLU A 17 -4.75 -7.86 14.25
CA GLU A 17 -4.12 -9.10 13.76
C GLU A 17 -3.56 -8.93 12.36
N ASP A 18 -4.29 -8.24 11.50
CA ASP A 18 -3.85 -7.93 10.14
C ASP A 18 -2.59 -7.07 10.18
N ILE A 19 -2.57 -6.04 11.02
CA ILE A 19 -1.41 -5.15 11.18
C ILE A 19 -0.20 -5.93 11.68
N ALA A 20 -0.39 -6.79 12.67
CA ALA A 20 0.69 -7.64 13.17
C ALA A 20 1.24 -8.56 12.08
N PHE A 21 0.36 -9.09 11.22
CA PHE A 21 0.75 -9.94 10.11
C PHE A 21 1.61 -9.19 9.09
N ILE A 22 1.18 -8.00 8.67
CA ILE A 22 1.95 -7.25 7.66
C ILE A 22 3.29 -6.76 8.21
N VAL A 23 3.35 -6.37 9.48
CA VAL A 23 4.60 -5.97 10.14
C VAL A 23 5.57 -7.17 10.24
N SER A 24 5.04 -8.35 10.54
CA SER A 24 5.84 -9.58 10.58
C SER A 24 6.44 -9.90 9.20
N SER A 25 5.66 -9.69 8.13
CA SER A 25 6.10 -9.94 6.76
C SER A 25 7.07 -8.88 6.25
N TYR A 26 6.87 -7.62 6.66
CA TYR A 26 7.67 -6.47 6.23
C TYR A 26 7.99 -5.58 7.42
N PRO A 27 9.02 -5.92 8.22
CA PRO A 27 9.38 -5.13 9.41
C PRO A 27 9.71 -3.68 9.11
N GLU A 28 10.09 -3.36 7.87
CA GLU A 28 10.38 -1.98 7.44
C GLU A 28 9.19 -1.05 7.60
N ILE A 29 7.97 -1.57 7.69
CA ILE A 29 6.77 -0.75 7.93
C ILE A 29 6.88 0.00 9.25
N GLU A 30 7.51 -0.59 10.28
CA GLU A 30 7.69 0.09 11.56
C GLU A 30 8.79 1.16 11.53
N THR A 31 9.79 1.00 10.67
CA THR A 31 10.97 1.86 10.64
C THR A 31 10.97 2.88 9.53
N SER A 32 10.13 2.71 8.50
CA SER A 32 10.03 3.65 7.40
C SER A 32 9.31 4.93 7.82
N PRO A 33 9.64 6.07 7.22
CA PRO A 33 8.92 7.32 7.51
C PRO A 33 7.43 7.19 7.24
N ALA A 34 6.61 7.66 8.18
CA ALA A 34 5.16 7.61 8.05
C ALA A 34 4.68 8.33 6.79
N SER A 35 5.30 9.46 6.46
CA SER A 35 4.94 10.23 5.25
C SER A 35 5.11 9.40 3.98
N LYS A 36 6.16 8.60 3.90
CA LYS A 36 6.39 7.72 2.73
C LYS A 36 5.30 6.68 2.60
N ILE A 37 4.94 6.02 3.69
CA ILE A 37 3.90 4.99 3.70
C ILE A 37 2.56 5.56 3.26
N LEU A 38 2.19 6.71 3.83
CA LEU A 38 0.91 7.36 3.52
C LEU A 38 0.88 7.87 2.07
N VAL A 39 1.98 8.44 1.59
CA VAL A 39 2.08 8.89 0.20
C VAL A 39 1.98 7.72 -0.78
N ASN A 40 2.68 6.62 -0.51
CA ASN A 40 2.63 5.45 -1.39
C ASN A 40 1.22 4.86 -1.48
N ALA A 41 0.51 4.77 -0.36
CA ALA A 41 -0.87 4.28 -0.35
C ALA A 41 -1.79 5.21 -1.16
N LYS A 42 -1.67 6.52 -0.95
CA LYS A 42 -2.46 7.51 -1.67
C LYS A 42 -2.18 7.49 -3.17
N LEU A 43 -0.92 7.30 -3.53
CA LEU A 43 -0.48 7.31 -4.92
C LEU A 43 -1.19 6.22 -5.74
N VAL A 44 -1.29 5.02 -5.20
CA VAL A 44 -1.98 3.91 -5.86
C VAL A 44 -3.45 4.25 -6.12
N VAL A 45 -4.12 4.86 -5.14
CA VAL A 45 -5.51 5.30 -5.28
C VAL A 45 -5.62 6.43 -6.30
N ASP A 46 -4.72 7.40 -6.27
CA ASP A 46 -4.72 8.52 -7.21
C ASP A 46 -4.55 8.06 -8.66
N TYR A 47 -3.85 6.97 -8.89
CA TYR A 47 -3.67 6.40 -10.22
C TYR A 47 -4.79 5.44 -10.66
N GLY A 48 -5.83 5.29 -9.84
CA GLY A 48 -7.05 4.60 -10.24
C GLY A 48 -7.42 3.34 -9.49
N TYR A 49 -6.64 2.92 -8.49
CA TYR A 49 -7.01 1.76 -7.69
C TYR A 49 -8.14 2.14 -6.71
N PRO A 50 -9.24 1.36 -6.64
CA PRO A 50 -10.34 1.70 -5.76
C PRO A 50 -9.93 1.69 -4.29
N ILE A 51 -10.27 2.76 -3.55
CA ILE A 51 -9.90 2.85 -2.14
C ILE A 51 -10.53 1.74 -1.29
N GLN A 52 -11.73 1.29 -1.65
CA GLN A 52 -12.39 0.19 -0.95
C GLN A 52 -11.67 -1.15 -1.10
N ASP A 53 -10.79 -1.28 -2.08
CA ASP A 53 -9.99 -2.50 -2.30
C ASP A 53 -8.58 -2.38 -1.72
N LEU A 54 -8.22 -1.23 -1.15
CA LEU A 54 -6.86 -0.98 -0.66
C LEU A 54 -6.48 -1.92 0.49
N GLU A 55 -7.43 -2.26 1.35
CA GLU A 55 -7.25 -3.25 2.42
C GLU A 55 -6.66 -4.55 1.88
N PHE A 56 -7.26 -5.07 0.79
CA PHE A 56 -6.82 -6.31 0.17
C PHE A 56 -5.41 -6.21 -0.38
N LEU A 57 -5.09 -5.11 -1.07
CA LEU A 57 -3.76 -4.89 -1.65
C LEU A 57 -2.69 -4.82 -0.55
N VAL A 58 -2.97 -4.10 0.53
CA VAL A 58 -2.04 -3.97 1.65
C VAL A 58 -1.80 -5.30 2.34
N LEU A 59 -2.84 -6.13 2.50
CA LEU A 59 -2.69 -7.45 3.11
C LEU A 59 -1.81 -8.37 2.26
N ILE A 60 -2.00 -8.34 0.94
CA ILE A 60 -1.29 -9.25 0.04
C ILE A 60 0.13 -8.77 -0.26
N ASN A 61 0.29 -7.47 -0.48
CA ASN A 61 1.59 -6.89 -0.86
C ASN A 61 1.88 -5.62 -0.06
N PRO A 62 2.14 -5.72 1.24
CA PRO A 62 2.46 -4.54 2.05
C PRO A 62 3.77 -3.87 1.64
N GLY A 63 4.63 -4.57 0.89
CA GLY A 63 5.93 -4.05 0.47
C GLY A 63 5.86 -2.77 -0.35
N PHE A 64 4.77 -2.53 -1.09
CA PHE A 64 4.65 -1.30 -1.88
C PHE A 64 4.60 -0.05 -0.99
N LEU A 65 4.15 -0.20 0.25
CA LEU A 65 4.08 0.93 1.20
C LEU A 65 5.46 1.47 1.55
N VAL A 66 6.48 0.63 1.52
CA VAL A 66 7.86 1.00 1.89
C VAL A 66 8.79 1.11 0.69
N SER A 67 8.29 0.91 -0.51
CA SER A 67 9.10 1.01 -1.72
C SER A 67 9.44 2.48 -2.01
N ASN A 68 10.44 2.69 -2.88
CA ASN A 68 10.78 4.04 -3.32
C ASN A 68 9.59 4.66 -4.06
N THR A 69 9.16 5.83 -3.62
CA THR A 69 7.96 6.49 -4.14
C THR A 69 8.06 6.81 -5.63
N GLU A 70 9.23 7.26 -6.10
CA GLU A 70 9.42 7.59 -7.51
C GLU A 70 9.34 6.33 -8.38
N THR A 71 9.94 5.24 -7.93
CA THR A 71 9.87 3.95 -8.62
C THR A 71 8.44 3.42 -8.66
N LEU A 72 7.71 3.52 -7.56
CA LEU A 72 6.30 3.14 -7.50
C LEU A 72 5.49 3.95 -8.50
N GLU A 73 5.69 5.24 -8.56
CA GLU A 73 4.97 6.11 -9.49
C GLU A 73 5.28 5.75 -10.95
N GLU A 74 6.54 5.48 -11.28
CA GLU A 74 6.93 5.06 -12.63
C GLU A 74 6.20 3.79 -13.05
N ILE A 75 6.09 2.82 -12.14
CA ILE A 75 5.37 1.58 -12.42
C ILE A 75 3.89 1.88 -12.66
N LEU A 76 3.27 2.69 -11.79
CA LEU A 76 1.85 3.05 -11.94
C LEU A 76 1.58 3.76 -13.26
N ILE A 77 2.46 4.66 -13.68
CA ILE A 77 2.36 5.33 -14.97
C ILE A 77 2.40 4.31 -16.10
N SER A 78 3.29 3.33 -16.01
CA SER A 78 3.44 2.29 -17.04
C SER A 78 2.22 1.40 -17.15
N LEU A 79 1.41 1.25 -16.10
CA LEU A 79 0.19 0.47 -16.14
C LEU A 79 -0.95 1.18 -16.88
N GLY A 80 -0.84 2.49 -17.06
CA GLY A 80 -1.81 3.28 -17.83
C GLY A 80 -3.16 3.38 -17.12
N ALA A 81 -4.23 3.41 -17.93
CA ALA A 81 -5.58 3.62 -17.40
C ALA A 81 -6.19 2.39 -16.73
N ASP A 82 -5.51 1.25 -16.75
CA ASP A 82 -6.07 -0.02 -16.28
C ASP A 82 -5.45 -0.50 -14.96
N VAL A 83 -5.05 0.45 -14.12
CA VAL A 83 -4.39 0.16 -12.83
C VAL A 83 -5.22 -0.79 -11.98
N ALA A 84 -6.53 -0.55 -11.86
CA ALA A 84 -7.40 -1.37 -11.02
C ALA A 84 -7.38 -2.84 -11.42
N ASN A 85 -7.56 -3.14 -12.71
CA ASN A 85 -7.56 -4.51 -13.20
C ASN A 85 -6.19 -5.15 -13.15
N ARG A 86 -5.14 -4.38 -13.48
CA ARG A 86 -3.77 -4.88 -13.47
C ARG A 86 -3.36 -5.30 -12.05
N LEU A 87 -3.68 -4.50 -11.05
CA LEU A 87 -3.37 -4.83 -9.66
C LEU A 87 -4.24 -5.93 -9.09
N LYS A 88 -5.49 -6.03 -9.52
CA LYS A 88 -6.35 -7.16 -9.10
C LYS A 88 -5.84 -8.48 -9.65
N ASN A 89 -5.33 -8.50 -10.85
CA ASN A 89 -4.79 -9.70 -11.48
C ASN A 89 -3.39 -10.05 -10.97
N ASP A 90 -2.58 -9.03 -10.66
CA ASP A 90 -1.21 -9.21 -10.17
C ASP A 90 -0.87 -8.12 -9.14
N PRO A 91 -1.17 -8.36 -7.86
CA PRO A 91 -0.88 -7.39 -6.79
C PRO A 91 0.61 -7.11 -6.60
N PHE A 92 1.46 -7.99 -7.09
CA PHE A 92 2.92 -7.86 -6.94
C PHE A 92 3.57 -7.14 -8.12
N ILE A 93 2.78 -6.61 -9.06
CA ILE A 93 3.33 -5.85 -10.19
C ILE A 93 3.95 -4.52 -9.72
N ILE A 94 3.56 -4.08 -8.56
CA ILE A 94 4.16 -2.93 -7.89
C ILE A 94 4.98 -3.43 -6.68
#